data_640e04dea53201b86b3bfa3b686cb5c2
#
_entry.id   640e04dea53201b86b3bfa3b686cb5c2
#
_cell.length_a   1.000
_cell.length_b   1.000
_cell.length_c   1.000
_cell.angle_alpha   90.00
_cell.angle_beta   90.00
_cell.angle_gamma   90.00
#
_symmetry.space_group_name_H-M   'P 1'
#
loop_
_entity.id
_entity.type
_entity.pdbx_description
1 polymer ?
#
loop_
_entity_poly.entity_id
_entity_poly.type
_entity_poly.pdbx_seq_one_letter_code
_entity_poly.pdbx_strand_id
1 'polypeptide(L)'
;MNFKLWLLIETVSDEYLKGLFPKSLLGSGTFAMVYSTQDPDIVMRVEADMVRKNIKPEFVGQPCEKFMAKPEIQETGGVAKIYKMERRPYDFQDENKPLIITYKERVDTDWVDKWYDKYGDKVWELLSAFSSHDKNRILKKLAEFDNTEGLIRAVELGLPLRDLPKENLGLNKNGQLVVIDC
;
A
#
# COMPACT_ATOMS: atom_id res chain seq x y z
N MET A 1 18.69 11.54 0.63
CA MET A 1 17.73 11.74 -0.49
C MET A 1 18.40 11.25 -1.76
N ASN A 2 17.77 10.33 -2.51
CA ASN A 2 18.35 9.87 -3.76
C ASN A 2 18.09 10.97 -4.81
N PHE A 3 19.11 11.80 -5.08
CA PHE A 3 19.06 12.91 -6.03
C PHE A 3 18.57 12.50 -7.42
N LYS A 4 18.84 11.26 -7.84
CA LYS A 4 18.38 10.72 -9.13
C LYS A 4 16.86 10.55 -9.19
N LEU A 5 16.24 10.13 -8.10
CA LEU A 5 14.77 9.98 -8.07
C LEU A 5 14.07 11.33 -8.02
N TRP A 6 14.67 12.33 -7.34
CA TRP A 6 14.17 13.70 -7.33
C TRP A 6 14.21 14.34 -8.73
N LEU A 7 15.32 14.14 -9.46
CA LEU A 7 15.44 14.61 -10.84
C LEU A 7 14.38 14.00 -11.77
N LEU A 8 14.03 12.73 -11.54
CA LEU A 8 12.99 12.02 -12.26
C LEU A 8 11.59 12.62 -12.04
N ILE A 9 11.32 13.04 -10.83
CA ILE A 9 10.04 13.64 -10.48
C ILE A 9 9.93 15.07 -11.04
N GLU A 10 11.03 15.82 -11.10
CA GLU A 10 11.06 17.14 -11.74
C GLU A 10 10.91 17.11 -13.26
N THR A 11 11.45 16.10 -13.92
CA THR A 11 11.34 15.96 -15.40
C THR A 11 9.95 15.52 -15.86
N VAL A 12 9.10 15.10 -14.93
CA VAL A 12 7.73 14.70 -15.20
C VAL A 12 6.81 15.92 -15.08
N SER A 13 6.84 16.79 -16.09
CA SER A 13 6.04 18.00 -16.20
C SER A 13 4.61 17.70 -16.61
N ASP A 14 3.78 17.28 -15.67
CA ASP A 14 2.34 17.31 -15.84
C ASP A 14 1.78 18.33 -14.84
N GLU A 15 0.95 19.27 -15.30
CA GLU A 15 0.41 20.34 -14.44
C GLU A 15 -0.34 19.80 -13.21
N TYR A 16 -0.88 18.60 -13.34
CA TYR A 16 -1.51 17.89 -12.23
C TYR A 16 -0.52 17.48 -11.14
N LEU A 17 0.73 17.17 -11.49
CA LEU A 17 1.78 16.82 -10.51
C LEU A 17 2.40 18.04 -9.85
N LYS A 18 2.27 19.22 -10.45
CA LYS A 18 2.79 20.47 -9.84
C LYS A 18 2.18 20.79 -8.49
N GLY A 19 0.98 20.28 -8.20
CA GLY A 19 0.30 20.40 -6.91
C GLY A 19 0.70 19.37 -5.86
N LEU A 20 1.25 18.22 -6.27
CA LEU A 20 1.55 17.08 -5.39
C LEU A 20 3.03 16.68 -5.45
N PHE A 21 3.92 17.65 -5.31
CA PHE A 21 5.36 17.35 -5.24
C PHE A 21 5.70 16.56 -3.98
N PRO A 22 6.60 15.56 -4.10
CA PRO A 22 7.13 14.88 -2.93
C PRO A 22 7.90 15.86 -2.07
N LYS A 23 7.54 15.99 -0.80
CA LYS A 23 8.24 16.84 0.16
C LYS A 23 9.40 16.11 0.83
N SER A 24 9.11 14.94 1.37
CA SER A 24 10.09 14.16 2.13
C SER A 24 9.86 12.68 1.94
N LEU A 25 10.95 11.92 1.96
CA LEU A 25 10.89 10.47 2.01
C LEU A 25 10.33 10.06 3.38
N LEU A 26 9.25 9.31 3.37
CA LEU A 26 8.62 8.75 4.57
C LEU A 26 9.15 7.33 4.86
N GLY A 27 9.41 6.55 3.80
CA GLY A 27 9.90 5.20 3.93
C GLY A 27 10.40 4.64 2.60
N SER A 28 11.23 3.60 2.68
CA SER A 28 11.73 2.88 1.52
C SER A 28 11.66 1.39 1.80
N GLY A 29 11.07 0.64 0.88
CA GLY A 29 11.10 -0.82 0.83
C GLY A 29 12.04 -1.32 -0.25
N THR A 30 12.07 -2.64 -0.44
CA THR A 30 12.93 -3.29 -1.45
C THR A 30 12.60 -2.83 -2.87
N PHE A 31 11.35 -2.49 -3.15
CA PHE A 31 10.86 -2.22 -4.51
C PHE A 31 10.19 -0.85 -4.66
N ALA A 32 9.92 -0.15 -3.57
CA ALA A 32 9.18 1.10 -3.59
C ALA A 32 9.72 2.12 -2.61
N MET A 33 9.48 3.39 -2.92
CA MET A 33 9.71 4.53 -2.04
C MET A 33 8.39 5.26 -1.80
N VAL A 34 8.16 5.71 -0.58
CA VAL A 34 6.96 6.45 -0.19
C VAL A 34 7.35 7.86 0.24
N TYR A 35 6.69 8.84 -0.33
CA TYR A 35 6.92 10.27 -0.07
C TYR A 35 5.68 10.93 0.50
N SER A 36 5.88 11.89 1.40
CA SER A 36 4.83 12.86 1.72
C SER A 36 4.58 13.77 0.51
N THR A 37 3.37 14.31 0.42
CA THR A 37 3.03 15.34 -0.59
C THR A 37 2.71 16.66 0.09
N GLN A 38 2.28 17.70 -0.67
CA GLN A 38 1.76 18.94 -0.09
C GLN A 38 0.43 18.72 0.63
N ASP A 39 -0.34 17.74 0.20
CA ASP A 39 -1.54 17.30 0.89
C ASP A 39 -1.12 16.35 2.04
N PRO A 40 -1.38 16.72 3.31
CA PRO A 40 -0.99 15.89 4.46
C PRO A 40 -1.71 14.53 4.49
N ASP A 41 -2.85 14.42 3.81
CA ASP A 41 -3.67 13.20 3.77
C ASP A 41 -3.30 12.26 2.62
N ILE A 42 -2.36 12.68 1.75
CA ILE A 42 -1.95 11.92 0.56
C ILE A 42 -0.46 11.61 0.61
N VAL A 43 -0.12 10.37 0.33
CA VAL A 43 1.25 9.92 0.08
C VAL A 43 1.42 9.53 -1.38
N MET A 44 2.65 9.66 -1.87
CA MET A 44 3.04 9.22 -3.20
C MET A 44 3.98 8.02 -3.07
N ARG A 45 3.56 6.87 -3.60
CA ARG A 45 4.39 5.66 -3.70
C ARG A 45 4.94 5.57 -5.11
N VAL A 46 6.24 5.41 -5.22
CA VAL A 46 6.95 5.24 -6.49
C VAL A 46 7.62 3.88 -6.49
N GLU A 47 7.32 3.07 -7.46
CA GLU A 47 7.85 1.72 -7.62
C GLU A 47 8.37 1.55 -9.06
N ALA A 48 9.51 0.87 -9.23
CA ALA A 48 9.95 0.43 -10.54
C ALA A 48 9.14 -0.79 -10.97
N ASP A 49 8.50 -0.73 -12.15
CA ASP A 49 7.85 -1.91 -12.75
C ASP A 49 8.96 -2.89 -13.19
N MET A 50 9.48 -3.60 -12.21
CA MET A 50 10.49 -4.63 -12.43
C MET A 50 9.81 -5.86 -13.02
N VAL A 51 9.59 -5.85 -14.32
CA VAL A 51 9.41 -7.10 -15.07
C VAL A 51 10.73 -7.88 -14.92
N ARG A 52 10.80 -8.70 -13.88
CA ARG A 52 11.94 -9.61 -13.71
C ARG A 52 11.97 -10.52 -14.92
N LYS A 53 12.99 -10.39 -15.77
CA LYS A 53 13.19 -11.16 -17.00
C LYS A 53 13.13 -12.69 -16.84
N ASN A 54 13.13 -13.20 -15.59
CA ASN A 54 13.18 -14.62 -15.25
C ASN A 54 11.99 -15.14 -14.42
N ILE A 55 10.95 -14.34 -14.23
CA ILE A 55 9.73 -14.83 -13.57
C ILE A 55 8.73 -15.16 -14.66
N LYS A 56 8.22 -16.40 -14.66
CA LYS A 56 7.15 -16.80 -15.58
C LYS A 56 6.01 -15.79 -15.51
N PRO A 57 5.42 -15.37 -16.66
CA PRO A 57 4.36 -14.35 -16.72
C PRO A 57 3.19 -14.61 -15.77
N GLU A 58 2.93 -15.87 -15.45
CA GLU A 58 1.90 -16.32 -14.49
C GLU A 58 2.22 -15.99 -13.02
N PHE A 59 3.50 -15.71 -12.69
CA PHE A 59 3.97 -15.29 -11.36
C PHE A 59 4.32 -13.80 -11.27
N VAL A 60 4.27 -13.08 -12.40
CA VAL A 60 4.16 -11.63 -12.37
C VAL A 60 2.77 -11.34 -11.83
N GLY A 61 2.61 -11.56 -10.52
CA GLY A 61 1.38 -11.21 -9.82
C GLY A 61 1.05 -9.80 -10.24
N GLN A 62 -0.20 -9.55 -10.57
CA GLN A 62 -0.63 -8.16 -10.75
C GLN A 62 -0.11 -7.43 -9.53
N PRO A 63 0.64 -6.32 -9.68
CA PRO A 63 1.12 -5.60 -8.52
C PRO A 63 -0.06 -5.45 -7.57
N CYS A 64 0.15 -5.71 -6.30
CA CYS A 64 -0.90 -5.62 -5.28
C CYS A 64 -1.70 -4.32 -5.42
N GLU A 65 -1.02 -3.25 -5.78
CA GLU A 65 -1.62 -1.96 -6.10
C GLU A 65 -2.72 -2.05 -7.17
N LYS A 66 -2.55 -2.86 -8.21
CA LYS A 66 -3.60 -3.06 -9.22
C LYS A 66 -4.80 -3.82 -8.68
N PHE A 67 -4.57 -4.76 -7.77
CA PHE A 67 -5.66 -5.45 -7.10
C PHE A 67 -6.40 -4.51 -6.17
N MET A 68 -5.67 -3.77 -5.32
CA MET A 68 -6.26 -2.80 -4.40
C MET A 68 -6.99 -1.67 -5.12
N ALA A 69 -6.55 -1.29 -6.33
CA ALA A 69 -7.20 -0.24 -7.14
C ALA A 69 -8.51 -0.66 -7.80
N LYS A 70 -8.90 -1.92 -7.74
CA LYS A 70 -10.18 -2.37 -8.30
C LYS A 70 -11.34 -1.70 -7.56
N PRO A 71 -12.37 -1.20 -8.29
CA PRO A 71 -13.50 -0.50 -7.67
C PRO A 71 -14.16 -1.31 -6.55
N GLU A 72 -14.41 -2.60 -6.78
CA GLU A 72 -15.02 -3.51 -5.82
C GLU A 72 -14.21 -3.66 -4.53
N ILE A 73 -12.88 -3.54 -4.61
CA ILE A 73 -11.98 -3.61 -3.44
C ILE A 73 -11.94 -2.25 -2.74
N GLN A 74 -11.86 -1.16 -3.48
CA GLN A 74 -11.90 0.21 -2.91
C GLN A 74 -13.20 0.47 -2.16
N GLU A 75 -14.34 -0.01 -2.68
CA GLU A 75 -15.66 0.13 -2.06
C GLU A 75 -15.80 -0.62 -0.73
N THR A 76 -14.93 -1.60 -0.45
CA THR A 76 -14.93 -2.27 0.86
C THR A 76 -14.53 -1.35 2.00
N GLY A 77 -13.66 -0.36 1.73
CA GLY A 77 -12.99 0.45 2.74
C GLY A 77 -11.93 -0.31 3.55
N GLY A 78 -11.54 -1.51 3.13
CA GLY A 78 -10.53 -2.35 3.79
C GLY A 78 -9.12 -2.18 3.24
N VAL A 79 -8.92 -1.32 2.25
CA VAL A 79 -7.63 -0.95 1.68
C VAL A 79 -7.47 0.56 1.69
N ALA A 80 -6.25 1.05 1.80
CA ALA A 80 -5.97 2.47 1.69
C ALA A 80 -6.50 3.01 0.36
N LYS A 81 -7.21 4.13 0.41
CA LYS A 81 -7.83 4.72 -0.78
C LYS A 81 -6.76 5.09 -1.80
N ILE A 82 -6.93 4.63 -3.03
CA ILE A 82 -6.09 4.99 -4.17
C ILE A 82 -6.80 6.08 -4.96
N TYR A 83 -6.21 7.27 -5.01
CA TYR A 83 -6.76 8.42 -5.74
C TYR A 83 -6.37 8.39 -7.21
N LYS A 84 -5.11 7.95 -7.50
CA LYS A 84 -4.58 7.89 -8.85
C LYS A 84 -3.45 6.87 -8.94
N MET A 85 -3.37 6.18 -10.06
CA MET A 85 -2.25 5.34 -10.43
C MET A 85 -1.80 5.71 -11.84
N GLU A 86 -0.51 5.92 -12.01
CA GLU A 86 0.08 6.27 -13.30
C GLU A 86 1.24 5.34 -13.61
N ARG A 87 1.32 4.95 -14.87
CA ARG A 87 2.47 4.23 -15.41
C ARG A 87 3.23 5.18 -16.30
N ARG A 88 4.51 5.39 -16.03
CA ARG A 88 5.36 6.29 -16.79
C ARG A 88 6.53 5.54 -17.39
N PRO A 89 6.83 5.77 -18.68
CA PRO A 89 8.08 5.28 -19.23
C PRO A 89 9.23 5.95 -18.48
N TYR A 90 10.22 5.17 -18.15
CA TYR A 90 11.44 5.65 -17.54
C TYR A 90 12.63 5.13 -18.31
N ASP A 91 13.43 6.05 -18.82
CA ASP A 91 14.66 5.75 -19.52
C ASP A 91 15.85 6.09 -18.61
N PHE A 92 16.46 5.06 -18.06
CA PHE A 92 17.68 5.21 -17.29
C PHE A 92 18.68 4.17 -17.78
N GLN A 93 19.74 4.62 -18.43
CA GLN A 93 20.84 3.78 -18.91
C GLN A 93 20.38 2.62 -19.82
N ASP A 94 19.61 2.92 -20.85
CA ASP A 94 19.10 1.95 -21.86
C ASP A 94 18.16 0.85 -21.31
N GLU A 95 17.67 0.96 -20.09
CA GLU A 95 16.66 0.08 -19.56
C GLU A 95 15.29 0.80 -19.53
N ASN A 96 14.47 0.57 -20.56
CA ASN A 96 13.07 1.03 -20.62
C ASN A 96 12.23 0.34 -19.53
N LYS A 97 12.41 0.74 -18.26
CA LYS A 97 11.62 0.23 -17.14
C LYS A 97 10.57 1.27 -16.76
N PRO A 98 9.28 0.96 -16.90
CA PRO A 98 8.26 1.90 -16.47
C PRO A 98 8.27 2.06 -14.94
N LEU A 99 7.95 3.26 -14.48
CA LEU A 99 7.61 3.54 -13.09
C LEU A 99 6.10 3.46 -12.90
N ILE A 100 5.69 2.90 -11.78
CA ILE A 100 4.32 3.00 -11.27
C ILE A 100 4.33 4.04 -10.16
N ILE A 101 3.55 5.08 -10.34
CA ILE A 101 3.34 6.13 -9.34
C ILE A 101 1.91 6.01 -8.85
N THR A 102 1.75 5.77 -7.55
CA THR A 102 0.44 5.64 -6.91
C THR A 102 0.26 6.74 -5.87
N TYR A 103 -0.80 7.52 -6.01
CA TYR A 103 -1.26 8.46 -5.00
C TYR A 103 -2.32 7.79 -4.15
N LYS A 104 -2.06 7.68 -2.87
CA LYS A 104 -2.96 6.97 -1.94
C LYS A 104 -3.14 7.72 -0.63
N GLU A 105 -4.19 7.36 0.07
CA GLU A 105 -4.47 7.84 1.41
C GLU A 105 -3.27 7.61 2.33
N ARG A 106 -2.92 8.64 3.09
CA ARG A 106 -1.97 8.49 4.19
C ARG A 106 -2.66 7.80 5.34
N VAL A 107 -2.04 6.76 5.85
CA VAL A 107 -2.53 6.01 7.00
C VAL A 107 -1.51 6.06 8.14
N ASP A 108 -1.99 5.81 9.34
CA ASP A 108 -1.16 5.72 10.52
C ASP A 108 -0.60 4.30 10.64
N THR A 109 0.71 4.18 10.55
CA THR A 109 1.43 2.90 10.62
C THR A 109 1.73 2.45 12.06
N ASP A 110 1.52 3.31 13.06
CA ASP A 110 1.73 2.99 14.47
C ASP A 110 0.48 2.34 15.10
N TRP A 111 -0.30 1.65 14.27
CA TRP A 111 -1.59 1.06 14.65
C TRP A 111 -1.48 -0.02 15.73
N VAL A 112 -0.38 -0.76 15.77
CA VAL A 112 -0.17 -1.85 16.73
C VAL A 112 -0.18 -1.32 18.14
N ASP A 113 0.57 -0.24 18.41
CA ASP A 113 0.66 0.35 19.74
C ASP A 113 -0.71 0.92 20.19
N LYS A 114 -1.38 1.64 19.26
CA LYS A 114 -2.71 2.21 19.51
C LYS A 114 -3.77 1.15 19.80
N TRP A 115 -3.72 0.05 19.08
CA TRP A 115 -4.64 -1.05 19.28
C TRP A 115 -4.28 -1.89 20.50
N TYR A 116 -2.99 -2.01 20.82
CA TYR A 116 -2.57 -2.69 22.03
C TYR A 116 -3.11 -2.00 23.29
N ASP A 117 -3.09 -0.67 23.31
CA ASP A 117 -3.68 0.11 24.41
C ASP A 117 -5.18 -0.16 24.57
N LYS A 118 -5.90 -0.43 23.48
CA LYS A 118 -7.35 -0.67 23.51
C LYS A 118 -7.73 -2.14 23.70
N TYR A 119 -7.00 -3.06 23.07
CA TYR A 119 -7.39 -4.47 22.95
C TYR A 119 -6.42 -5.45 23.64
N GLY A 120 -5.28 -4.96 24.13
CA GLY A 120 -4.27 -5.79 24.81
C GLY A 120 -3.71 -6.89 23.91
N ASP A 121 -3.50 -8.05 24.48
CA ASP A 121 -2.84 -9.19 23.82
C ASP A 121 -3.59 -9.74 22.59
N LYS A 122 -4.86 -9.40 22.40
CA LYS A 122 -5.62 -9.79 21.21
C LYS A 122 -4.96 -9.30 19.91
N VAL A 123 -4.23 -8.17 19.97
CA VAL A 123 -3.50 -7.64 18.81
C VAL A 123 -2.42 -8.63 18.34
N TRP A 124 -1.72 -9.27 19.27
CA TRP A 124 -0.71 -10.28 18.94
C TRP A 124 -1.33 -11.55 18.36
N GLU A 125 -2.53 -11.91 18.82
CA GLU A 125 -3.27 -13.03 18.22
C GLU A 125 -3.71 -12.73 16.78
N LEU A 126 -4.11 -11.49 16.49
CA LEU A 126 -4.42 -11.04 15.14
C LEU A 126 -3.19 -11.08 14.24
N LEU A 127 -2.04 -10.55 14.69
CA LEU A 127 -0.78 -10.61 13.94
C LEU A 127 -0.35 -12.05 13.69
N SER A 128 -0.52 -12.94 14.68
CA SER A 128 -0.27 -14.38 14.49
C SER A 128 -1.22 -15.00 13.47
N ALA A 129 -2.47 -14.55 13.39
CA ALA A 129 -3.41 -15.02 12.39
C ALA A 129 -2.98 -14.58 10.98
N PHE A 130 -2.56 -13.33 10.78
CA PHE A 130 -2.01 -12.87 9.51
C PHE A 130 -0.80 -13.69 9.08
N SER A 131 0.13 -13.95 10.00
CA SER A 131 1.32 -14.75 9.73
C SER A 131 1.01 -16.21 9.36
N SER A 132 -0.16 -16.73 9.72
CA SER A 132 -0.56 -18.11 9.36
C SER A 132 -1.06 -18.24 7.93
N HIS A 133 -1.39 -17.13 7.26
CA HIS A 133 -2.04 -17.08 5.94
C HIS A 133 -3.36 -17.86 5.85
N ASP A 134 -3.93 -18.25 6.99
CA ASP A 134 -5.22 -18.95 7.06
C ASP A 134 -6.36 -17.94 7.01
N LYS A 135 -7.06 -17.89 5.88
CA LYS A 135 -8.18 -16.98 5.66
C LYS A 135 -9.24 -17.05 6.75
N ASN A 136 -9.63 -18.25 7.15
CA ASN A 136 -10.70 -18.43 8.13
C ASN A 136 -10.26 -17.95 9.52
N ARG A 137 -9.01 -18.25 9.89
CA ARG A 137 -8.41 -17.76 11.15
C ARG A 137 -8.32 -16.25 11.17
N ILE A 138 -7.89 -15.63 10.06
CA ILE A 138 -7.80 -14.16 9.91
C ILE A 138 -9.18 -13.53 10.07
N LEU A 139 -10.19 -14.00 9.32
CA LEU A 139 -11.55 -13.49 9.37
C LEU A 139 -12.15 -13.60 10.78
N LYS A 140 -11.95 -14.76 11.43
CA LYS A 140 -12.40 -14.97 12.81
C LYS A 140 -11.76 -13.96 13.78
N LYS A 141 -10.45 -13.70 13.63
CA LYS A 141 -9.76 -12.76 14.50
C LYS A 141 -10.14 -11.32 14.21
N LEU A 142 -10.25 -10.92 12.94
CA LEU A 142 -10.72 -9.57 12.58
C LEU A 142 -12.09 -9.24 13.17
N ALA A 143 -13.00 -10.21 13.20
CA ALA A 143 -14.34 -10.02 13.76
C ALA A 143 -14.37 -9.74 15.28
N GLU A 144 -13.24 -9.90 15.99
CA GLU A 144 -13.10 -9.56 17.40
C GLU A 144 -12.76 -8.07 17.63
N PHE A 145 -12.55 -7.29 16.58
CA PHE A 145 -12.14 -5.89 16.63
C PHE A 145 -13.16 -4.98 15.96
N ASP A 146 -13.32 -3.78 16.49
CA ASP A 146 -14.11 -2.74 15.85
C ASP A 146 -13.37 -2.19 14.61
N ASN A 147 -14.13 -1.63 13.66
CA ASN A 147 -13.60 -0.95 12.48
C ASN A 147 -12.74 -1.85 11.55
N THR A 148 -13.10 -3.12 11.45
CA THR A 148 -12.45 -4.12 10.57
C THR A 148 -13.35 -4.62 9.45
N GLU A 149 -14.61 -4.22 9.39
CA GLU A 149 -15.62 -4.72 8.44
C GLU A 149 -15.18 -4.53 6.99
N GLY A 150 -14.53 -3.41 6.70
CA GLY A 150 -13.97 -3.15 5.37
C GLY A 150 -12.88 -4.15 4.99
N LEU A 151 -11.97 -4.43 5.92
CA LEU A 151 -10.89 -5.40 5.71
C LEU A 151 -11.43 -6.82 5.60
N ILE A 152 -12.42 -7.19 6.42
CA ILE A 152 -13.11 -8.49 6.31
C ILE A 152 -13.65 -8.67 4.90
N ARG A 153 -14.40 -7.69 4.38
CA ARG A 153 -14.95 -7.74 3.01
C ARG A 153 -13.88 -7.83 1.94
N ALA A 154 -12.77 -7.07 2.07
CA ALA A 154 -11.67 -7.14 1.13
C ALA A 154 -11.01 -8.54 1.11
N VAL A 155 -10.83 -9.17 2.28
CA VAL A 155 -10.33 -10.55 2.42
C VAL A 155 -11.29 -11.56 1.80
N GLU A 156 -12.60 -11.39 1.98
CA GLU A 156 -13.61 -12.24 1.36
C GLU A 156 -13.57 -12.17 -0.16
N LEU A 157 -13.35 -10.97 -0.72
CA LEU A 157 -13.21 -10.73 -2.16
C LEU A 157 -11.85 -11.17 -2.73
N GLY A 158 -10.99 -11.77 -1.91
CA GLY A 158 -9.75 -12.39 -2.37
C GLY A 158 -8.52 -11.49 -2.27
N LEU A 159 -8.51 -10.53 -1.34
CA LEU A 159 -7.29 -9.79 -1.01
C LEU A 159 -6.15 -10.76 -0.73
N PRO A 160 -4.99 -10.61 -1.41
CA PRO A 160 -3.85 -11.49 -1.18
C PRO A 160 -3.36 -11.40 0.27
N LEU A 161 -3.28 -12.56 0.96
CA LEU A 161 -2.91 -12.61 2.37
C LEU A 161 -1.44 -12.97 2.59
N ARG A 162 -0.68 -13.21 1.50
CA ARG A 162 0.69 -13.72 1.59
C ARG A 162 1.70 -12.72 2.16
N ASP A 163 1.40 -11.43 2.01
CA ASP A 163 2.27 -10.35 2.45
C ASP A 163 1.48 -9.32 3.27
N LEU A 164 0.85 -9.77 4.37
CA LEU A 164 0.23 -8.87 5.34
C LEU A 164 1.03 -8.83 6.67
N PRO A 165 2.33 -8.47 6.66
CA PRO A 165 3.02 -8.12 7.88
C PRO A 165 2.40 -6.85 8.46
N LYS A 166 2.66 -6.59 9.73
CA LYS A 166 2.14 -5.40 10.43
C LYS A 166 2.47 -4.07 9.71
N GLU A 167 3.57 -4.04 8.96
CA GLU A 167 4.06 -2.89 8.19
C GLU A 167 3.19 -2.58 6.97
N ASN A 168 2.42 -3.56 6.48
CA ASN A 168 1.51 -3.41 5.35
C ASN A 168 0.08 -3.07 5.77
N LEU A 169 -0.12 -2.79 7.05
CA LEU A 169 -1.40 -2.39 7.64
C LEU A 169 -1.28 -1.02 8.30
N GLY A 170 -2.40 -0.33 8.41
CA GLY A 170 -2.46 0.96 9.10
C GLY A 170 -3.88 1.37 9.42
N LEU A 171 -4.03 2.42 10.21
CA LEU A 171 -5.34 3.03 10.48
C LEU A 171 -5.57 4.22 9.55
N ASN A 172 -6.68 4.21 8.84
CA ASN A 172 -7.11 5.38 8.10
C ASN A 172 -7.63 6.48 9.03
N LYS A 173 -7.96 7.65 8.50
CA LYS A 173 -8.47 8.79 9.28
C LYS A 173 -9.75 8.52 10.08
N ASN A 174 -10.49 7.47 9.74
CA ASN A 174 -11.69 7.04 10.45
C ASN A 174 -11.39 5.97 11.52
N GLY A 175 -10.10 5.65 11.75
CA GLY A 175 -9.67 4.62 12.68
C GLY A 175 -9.94 3.18 12.22
N GLN A 176 -10.21 2.98 10.93
CA GLN A 176 -10.41 1.66 10.36
C GLN A 176 -9.07 1.03 9.98
N LEU A 177 -8.91 -0.27 10.27
CA LEU A 177 -7.74 -1.02 9.84
C LEU A 177 -7.82 -1.29 8.34
N VAL A 178 -6.80 -0.85 7.62
CA VAL A 178 -6.72 -0.96 6.16
C VAL A 178 -5.37 -1.52 5.71
N VAL A 179 -5.37 -2.18 4.57
CA VAL A 179 -4.14 -2.64 3.91
C VAL A 179 -3.53 -1.50 3.10
N ILE A 180 -2.23 -1.28 3.27
CA ILE A 180 -1.45 -0.27 2.55
C ILE A 180 -0.66 -0.89 1.40
N ASP A 181 -0.19 -2.13 1.60
CA ASP A 181 0.57 -2.91 0.60
C ASP A 181 0.31 -4.40 0.82
N CYS A 182 0.50 -5.25 -0.19
CA CYS A 182 0.27 -6.69 -0.07
C CYS A 182 1.12 -7.53 -1.03
#